data_7ffbab5a3c441c86b894df6ef5943034
#
_entry.id   7ffbab5a3c441c86b894df6ef5943034
#
_cell.length_a   1.000
_cell.length_b   1.000
_cell.length_c   1.000
_cell.angle_alpha   90.00
_cell.angle_beta   90.00
_cell.angle_gamma   90.00
#
_symmetry.space_group_name_H-M   'P 1'
#
loop_
_entity.id
_entity.type
_entity.pdbx_description
1 polymer ?
#
loop_
_entity_poly.entity_id
_entity_poly.type
_entity_poly.pdbx_seq_one_letter_code
_entity_poly.pdbx_strand_id
1 'polypeptide(L)'
;MPVNRTIRAQSPGEFRLMSYGVNAYSKVSAAKEVPPRELEAILLMKGAAKLEAVKREWETKKDLTEALAYNRKLWTILVSSVTDETNPLPQNVKRDFSNLAIFVLQSLISLAAEPAVDKVNCVIDINSQIAAGLRA
;
A
#
# COMPACT_ATOMS: atom_id res chain seq x y z
N MET A 1 -10.12 -15.09 -9.98
CA MET A 1 -10.15 -14.57 -9.60
C MET A 1 -10.10 -14.34 -9.78
N PRO A 2 -9.87 -14.38 -9.95
CA PRO A 2 -9.76 -13.81 -9.92
C PRO A 2 -9.43 -13.43 -9.89
N VAL A 3 -8.99 -13.11 -9.82
CA VAL A 3 -8.70 -12.43 -9.48
C VAL A 3 -8.37 -12.31 -9.75
N ASN A 4 -8.09 -12.27 -9.83
CA ASN A 4 -7.82 -11.87 -9.63
C ASN A 4 -7.59 -11.70 -9.96
N ARG A 5 -7.39 -11.55 -10.16
CA ARG A 5 -7.10 -11.16 -9.95
C ARG A 5 -7.04 -10.76 -10.13
N THR A 6 -6.85 -10.84 -10.26
CA THR A 6 -6.68 -10.29 -9.83
C THR A 6 -6.42 -10.15 -9.87
N ILE A 7 -6.26 -10.25 -9.89
CA ILE A 7 -6.01 -9.84 -9.31
C ILE A 7 -5.86 -9.94 -9.81
N ARG A 8 -5.72 -10.08 -10.03
CA ARG A 8 -5.60 -10.03 -9.95
C ARG A 8 -5.58 -9.91 -10.40
N ALA A 9 -5.37 -10.14 -10.89
CA ALA A 9 -5.37 -9.92 -10.74
C ALA A 9 -5.37 -9.84 -11.18
N GLN A 10 -5.03 -9.86 -11.24
CA GLN A 10 -5.16 -9.67 -11.08
C GLN A 10 -5.15 -9.44 -11.31
N SER A 11 -5.10 -9.68 -11.56
CA SER A 11 -5.22 -9.48 -11.44
C SER A 11 -5.07 -9.56 -11.34
N PRO A 12 -4.84 -9.62 -11.18
CA PRO A 12 -4.86 -9.64 -10.95
C PRO A 12 -4.71 -9.36 -10.63
N GLY A 13 -4.27 -9.25 -10.24
CA GLY A 13 -4.41 -8.84 -9.71
C GLY A 13 -4.49 -8.52 -9.46
N GLU A 14 -4.43 -8.29 -9.12
CA GLU A 14 -4.55 -7.91 -8.63
C GLU A 14 -4.23 -8.15 -7.81
N PHE A 15 -4.01 -8.57 -6.98
CA PHE A 15 -3.63 -8.87 -6.15
C PHE A 15 -3.90 -9.73 -5.53
N ARG A 16 -3.74 -10.50 -5.27
CA ARG A 16 -4.19 -10.97 -4.56
C ARG A 16 -3.65 -10.77 -3.53
N LEU A 17 -3.87 -10.45 -2.93
CA LEU A 17 -3.53 -10.04 -1.87
C LEU A 17 -3.61 -11.03 -1.07
N MET A 18 -3.07 -11.74 -0.58
CA MET A 18 -3.11 -12.48 0.19
C MET A 18 -4.15 -12.88 0.86
N SER A 19 -4.31 -13.96 1.50
CA SER A 19 -5.57 -14.49 1.74
C SER A 19 -6.46 -13.52 2.43
N TYR A 20 -6.08 -12.94 3.57
CA TYR A 20 -6.99 -11.99 4.16
C TYR A 20 -7.00 -10.69 3.40
N GLY A 21 -5.88 -10.31 2.82
CA GLY A 21 -5.82 -9.10 2.02
C GLY A 21 -6.60 -9.25 0.75
N VAL A 22 -6.47 -10.40 0.06
CA VAL A 22 -7.21 -10.66 -1.16
C VAL A 22 -8.70 -10.68 -0.88
N ASN A 23 -9.10 -11.33 0.19
CA ASN A 23 -10.52 -11.43 0.51
C ASN A 23 -11.13 -10.07 0.82
N ALA A 24 -10.43 -9.27 1.62
CA ALA A 24 -10.90 -7.92 1.93
C ALA A 24 -10.98 -7.06 0.68
N TYR A 25 -9.96 -7.16 -0.17
CA TYR A 25 -9.87 -6.43 -1.42
C TYR A 25 -11.04 -6.81 -2.33
N SER A 26 -11.25 -8.11 -2.50
CA SER A 26 -12.32 -8.60 -3.37
C SER A 26 -13.69 -8.19 -2.86
N LYS A 27 -13.91 -8.27 -1.56
CA LYS A 27 -15.19 -7.90 -0.99
C LYS A 27 -15.51 -6.44 -1.21
N VAL A 28 -14.55 -5.56 -0.94
CA VAL A 28 -14.77 -4.13 -1.12
C VAL A 28 -14.98 -3.82 -2.59
N SER A 29 -14.18 -4.41 -3.44
CA SER A 29 -14.29 -4.18 -4.88
C SER A 29 -15.66 -4.64 -5.40
N ALA A 30 -16.10 -5.84 -4.99
CA ALA A 30 -17.38 -6.37 -5.44
C ALA A 30 -18.54 -5.55 -4.90
N ALA A 31 -18.49 -5.22 -3.62
CA ALA A 31 -19.58 -4.50 -2.98
C ALA A 31 -19.74 -3.08 -3.51
N LYS A 32 -18.62 -2.44 -3.82
CA LYS A 32 -18.62 -1.05 -4.25
C LYS A 32 -18.39 -0.87 -5.72
N GLU A 33 -18.11 -1.97 -6.42
CA GLU A 33 -17.82 -1.93 -7.85
C GLU A 33 -16.66 -1.00 -8.17
N VAL A 34 -15.68 -0.93 -7.27
CA VAL A 34 -14.51 -0.09 -7.45
C VAL A 34 -13.45 -0.90 -8.19
N PRO A 35 -12.88 -0.37 -9.30
CA PRO A 35 -11.80 -1.07 -9.99
C PRO A 35 -10.63 -1.34 -9.05
N PRO A 36 -9.93 -2.48 -9.20
CA PRO A 36 -8.84 -2.83 -8.29
C PRO A 36 -7.76 -1.75 -8.16
N ARG A 37 -7.36 -1.13 -9.27
CA ARG A 37 -6.33 -0.09 -9.21
C ARG A 37 -6.82 1.14 -8.47
N GLU A 38 -8.08 1.48 -8.66
CA GLU A 38 -8.67 2.60 -7.92
C GLU A 38 -8.74 2.28 -6.43
N LEU A 39 -9.09 1.04 -6.09
CA LEU A 39 -9.13 0.64 -4.69
C LEU A 39 -7.74 0.72 -4.05
N GLU A 40 -6.70 0.26 -4.76
CA GLU A 40 -5.34 0.36 -4.26
C GLU A 40 -4.94 1.82 -4.04
N ALA A 41 -5.32 2.69 -4.97
CA ALA A 41 -5.03 4.12 -4.83
C ALA A 41 -5.73 4.70 -3.61
N ILE A 42 -6.98 4.33 -3.39
CA ILE A 42 -7.73 4.79 -2.22
C ILE A 42 -7.04 4.35 -0.93
N LEU A 43 -6.60 3.10 -0.86
CA LEU A 43 -5.94 2.58 0.34
C LEU A 43 -4.61 3.27 0.59
N LEU A 44 -3.85 3.54 -0.48
CA LEU A 44 -2.60 4.28 -0.34
C LEU A 44 -2.84 5.71 0.15
N MET A 45 -3.86 6.37 -0.38
CA MET A 45 -4.18 7.72 0.08
C MET A 45 -4.69 7.73 1.52
N LYS A 46 -5.39 6.67 1.92
CA LYS A 46 -5.79 6.54 3.31
C LYS A 46 -4.58 6.42 4.22
N GLY A 47 -3.57 5.66 3.79
CA GLY A 47 -2.32 5.57 4.53
C GLY A 47 -1.62 6.91 4.66
N ALA A 48 -1.59 7.68 3.56
CA ALA A 48 -1.02 9.02 3.58
C ALA A 48 -1.79 9.94 4.52
N ALA A 49 -3.13 9.87 4.49
CA ALA A 49 -3.96 10.71 5.34
C ALA A 49 -3.73 10.42 6.83
N LYS A 50 -3.56 9.15 7.18
CA LYS A 50 -3.26 8.79 8.57
C LYS A 50 -1.95 9.40 9.03
N LEU A 51 -0.94 9.39 8.16
CA LEU A 51 0.35 9.99 8.49
C LEU A 51 0.27 11.52 8.56
N GLU A 52 -0.53 12.13 7.68
CA GLU A 52 -0.75 13.57 7.77
C GLU A 52 -1.41 13.96 9.10
N ALA A 53 -2.35 13.15 9.56
CA ALA A 53 -3.01 13.41 10.84
C ALA A 53 -2.00 13.34 11.99
N VAL A 54 -1.05 12.40 11.93
CA VAL A 54 0.01 12.31 12.95
C VAL A 54 0.86 13.58 12.94
N LYS A 55 1.18 14.09 11.74
CA LYS A 55 1.99 15.31 11.63
C LYS A 55 1.31 16.50 12.30
N ARG A 56 -0.02 16.59 12.17
CA ARG A 56 -0.74 17.73 12.74
C ARG A 56 -0.66 17.76 14.26
N GLU A 57 -0.38 16.64 14.90
CA GLU A 57 -0.22 16.57 16.35
C GLU A 57 1.13 15.95 16.68
N TRP A 58 2.15 16.46 16.03
CA TRP A 58 3.47 15.83 16.09
C TRP A 58 4.08 15.79 17.48
N GLU A 59 3.76 16.77 18.32
CA GLU A 59 4.34 16.79 19.65
C GLU A 59 3.90 15.59 20.48
N THR A 60 2.65 15.18 20.35
CA THR A 60 2.14 14.03 21.10
C THR A 60 2.31 12.73 20.34
N LYS A 61 2.52 12.81 19.02
CA LYS A 61 2.59 11.66 18.14
C LYS A 61 1.37 10.76 18.28
N LYS A 62 0.21 11.41 18.45
CA LYS A 62 -1.03 10.68 18.59
C LYS A 62 -1.26 9.84 17.33
N ASP A 63 -1.65 8.59 17.55
CA ASP A 63 -1.97 7.64 16.49
C ASP A 63 -0.80 7.24 15.59
N LEU A 64 0.43 7.57 15.97
CA LEU A 64 1.59 7.18 15.16
C LEU A 64 1.67 5.66 15.01
N THR A 65 1.55 4.91 16.10
CA THR A 65 1.65 3.46 16.05
C THR A 65 0.61 2.86 15.10
N GLU A 66 -0.60 3.37 15.17
CA GLU A 66 -1.68 2.87 14.33
C GLU A 66 -1.44 3.21 12.86
N ALA A 67 -0.96 4.42 12.58
CA ALA A 67 -0.67 4.84 11.21
C ALA A 67 0.46 4.00 10.61
N LEU A 68 1.50 3.70 11.42
CA LEU A 68 2.61 2.86 10.95
C LEU A 68 2.14 1.43 10.70
N ALA A 69 1.32 0.90 11.57
CA ALA A 69 0.81 -0.47 11.41
C ALA A 69 -0.05 -0.59 10.14
N TYR A 70 -0.89 0.40 9.89
CA TYR A 70 -1.72 0.41 8.69
C TYR A 70 -0.86 0.39 7.43
N ASN A 71 0.11 1.29 7.37
CA ASN A 71 0.96 1.40 6.18
C ASN A 71 1.84 0.16 6.00
N ARG A 72 2.36 -0.40 7.09
CA ARG A 72 3.16 -1.62 6.98
C ARG A 72 2.33 -2.77 6.42
N LYS A 73 1.11 -2.94 6.91
CA LYS A 73 0.24 -4.00 6.42
C LYS A 73 -0.08 -3.79 4.94
N LEU A 74 -0.42 -2.56 4.58
CA LEU A 74 -0.76 -2.24 3.18
C LEU A 74 0.40 -2.54 2.24
N TRP A 75 1.61 -2.06 2.57
CA TRP A 75 2.75 -2.26 1.70
C TRP A 75 3.18 -3.72 1.62
N THR A 76 3.03 -4.47 2.71
CA THR A 76 3.30 -5.90 2.70
C THR A 76 2.35 -6.61 1.73
N ILE A 77 1.07 -6.25 1.78
CA ILE A 77 0.08 -6.83 0.89
C ILE A 77 0.37 -6.46 -0.57
N LEU A 78 0.70 -5.20 -0.82
CA LEU A 78 0.98 -4.74 -2.18
C LEU A 78 2.17 -5.46 -2.78
N VAL A 79 3.27 -5.59 -2.03
CA VAL A 79 4.45 -6.24 -2.59
C VAL A 79 4.22 -7.73 -2.79
N SER A 80 3.44 -8.37 -1.93
CA SER A 80 3.09 -9.77 -2.11
C SER A 80 2.29 -9.97 -3.40
N SER A 81 1.35 -9.08 -3.66
CA SER A 81 0.54 -9.15 -4.88
C SER A 81 1.40 -8.94 -6.13
N VAL A 82 2.27 -7.93 -6.09
CA VAL A 82 3.09 -7.60 -7.26
C VAL A 82 4.07 -8.73 -7.57
N THR A 83 4.64 -9.36 -6.55
CA THR A 83 5.65 -10.40 -6.76
C THR A 83 5.07 -11.79 -6.96
N ASP A 84 3.77 -11.95 -6.87
CA ASP A 84 3.13 -13.23 -7.12
C ASP A 84 3.41 -13.66 -8.56
N GLU A 85 3.70 -14.95 -8.74
CA GLU A 85 4.06 -15.48 -10.05
C GLU A 85 2.96 -15.28 -11.08
N THR A 86 1.71 -15.27 -10.64
CA THR A 86 0.57 -15.09 -11.55
C THR A 86 0.34 -13.64 -11.94
N ASN A 87 1.02 -12.70 -11.29
CA ASN A 87 0.89 -11.29 -11.64
C ASN A 87 1.57 -11.04 -12.98
N PRO A 88 0.86 -10.45 -13.97
CA PRO A 88 1.39 -10.32 -15.33
C PRO A 88 2.41 -9.21 -15.53
N LEU A 89 2.75 -8.45 -14.51
CA LEU A 89 3.71 -7.36 -14.66
C LEU A 89 5.08 -7.89 -15.10
N PRO A 90 5.82 -7.11 -15.91
CA PRO A 90 7.18 -7.50 -16.29
C PRO A 90 8.10 -7.63 -15.07
N GLN A 91 9.11 -8.49 -15.19
CA GLN A 91 10.02 -8.75 -14.08
C GLN A 91 10.73 -7.48 -13.59
N ASN A 92 11.12 -6.61 -14.52
CA ASN A 92 11.80 -5.37 -14.11
C ASN A 92 10.87 -4.47 -13.30
N VAL A 93 9.57 -4.45 -13.61
CA VAL A 93 8.60 -3.67 -12.84
C VAL A 93 8.42 -4.28 -11.46
N LYS A 94 8.30 -5.60 -11.40
CA LYS A 94 8.18 -6.29 -10.11
C LYS A 94 9.38 -6.02 -9.22
N ARG A 95 10.58 -6.07 -9.81
CA ARG A 95 11.81 -5.81 -9.06
C ARG A 95 11.85 -4.38 -8.53
N ASP A 96 11.51 -3.41 -9.39
CA ASP A 96 11.56 -2.02 -9.00
C ASP A 96 10.54 -1.72 -7.90
N PHE A 97 9.34 -2.29 -8.02
CA PHE A 97 8.33 -2.10 -6.99
C PHE A 97 8.76 -2.77 -5.68
N SER A 98 9.37 -3.94 -5.76
CA SER A 98 9.85 -4.63 -4.56
C SER A 98 10.91 -3.81 -3.84
N ASN A 99 11.82 -3.20 -4.59
CA ASN A 99 12.85 -2.35 -4.00
C ASN A 99 12.21 -1.14 -3.31
N LEU A 100 11.22 -0.54 -3.94
CA LEU A 100 10.51 0.57 -3.33
C LEU A 100 9.79 0.13 -2.06
N ALA A 101 9.13 -1.02 -2.11
CA ALA A 101 8.41 -1.54 -0.94
C ALA A 101 9.35 -1.81 0.22
N ILE A 102 10.53 -2.37 -0.06
CA ILE A 102 11.53 -2.59 0.99
C ILE A 102 11.93 -1.26 1.62
N PHE A 103 12.16 -0.24 0.78
CA PHE A 103 12.51 1.08 1.29
C PHE A 103 11.40 1.64 2.19
N VAL A 104 10.14 1.53 1.77
CA VAL A 104 9.03 2.02 2.57
C VAL A 104 8.92 1.26 3.89
N LEU A 105 9.03 -0.07 3.83
CA LEU A 105 8.92 -0.88 5.05
C LEU A 105 10.04 -0.58 6.03
N GLN A 106 11.26 -0.38 5.54
CA GLN A 106 12.38 0.03 6.38
C GLN A 106 12.16 1.42 6.96
N SER A 107 11.57 2.33 6.19
CA SER A 107 11.26 3.67 6.66
C SER A 107 10.24 3.63 7.79
N LEU A 108 9.24 2.75 7.68
CA LEU A 108 8.24 2.61 8.73
C LEU A 108 8.84 2.05 10.02
N ILE A 109 9.79 1.11 9.89
CA ILE A 109 10.50 0.59 11.06
C ILE A 109 11.33 1.69 11.69
N SER A 110 12.04 2.46 10.87
CA SER A 110 12.85 3.58 11.35
C SER A 110 11.99 4.63 12.05
N LEU A 111 10.79 4.89 11.53
CA LEU A 111 9.87 5.84 12.15
C LEU A 111 9.43 5.38 13.53
N ALA A 112 9.23 4.08 13.73
CA ALA A 112 8.85 3.56 15.03
C ALA A 112 9.98 3.75 16.04
N ALA A 113 11.22 3.57 15.61
CA ALA A 113 12.39 3.68 16.50
C ALA A 113 12.81 5.12 16.72
N GLU A 114 12.80 5.93 15.68
CA GLU A 114 13.26 7.32 15.73
C GLU A 114 12.31 8.17 14.90
N PRO A 115 11.19 8.62 15.48
CA PRO A 115 10.23 9.43 14.73
C PRO A 115 10.84 10.74 14.25
N ALA A 116 10.58 11.07 12.99
CA ALA A 116 11.05 12.31 12.40
C ALA A 116 10.08 12.72 11.30
N VAL A 117 9.77 14.01 11.23
CA VAL A 117 8.82 14.54 10.25
C VAL A 117 9.27 14.26 8.83
N ASP A 118 10.58 14.37 8.56
CA ASP A 118 11.10 14.11 7.22
C ASP A 118 10.78 12.69 6.76
N LYS A 119 10.88 11.72 7.66
CA LYS A 119 10.57 10.33 7.34
C LYS A 119 9.09 10.17 7.05
N VAL A 120 8.24 10.85 7.81
CA VAL A 120 6.80 10.81 7.59
C VAL A 120 6.47 11.37 6.22
N ASN A 121 7.04 12.53 5.89
CA ASN A 121 6.81 13.17 4.60
C ASN A 121 7.23 12.26 3.45
N CYS A 122 8.33 11.54 3.60
CA CYS A 122 8.81 10.65 2.56
C CYS A 122 7.78 9.57 2.25
N VAL A 123 7.21 8.94 3.29
CA VAL A 123 6.22 7.89 3.08
C VAL A 123 4.93 8.47 2.49
N ILE A 124 4.50 9.63 2.98
CA ILE A 124 3.33 10.32 2.42
C ILE A 124 3.50 10.55 0.93
N ASP A 125 4.67 11.07 0.54
CA ASP A 125 4.92 11.39 -0.86
C ASP A 125 4.92 10.13 -1.72
N ILE A 126 5.54 9.06 -1.25
CA ILE A 126 5.58 7.80 -2.00
C ILE A 126 4.16 7.26 -2.18
N ASN A 127 3.39 7.20 -1.09
CA ASN A 127 2.01 6.72 -1.18
C ASN A 127 1.21 7.53 -2.20
N SER A 128 1.37 8.86 -2.16
CA SER A 128 0.60 9.75 -3.04
C SER A 128 1.01 9.57 -4.49
N GLN A 129 2.30 9.42 -4.77
CA GLN A 129 2.78 9.27 -6.13
C GLN A 129 2.37 7.92 -6.73
N ILE A 130 2.44 6.86 -5.94
CA ILE A 130 2.00 5.55 -6.41
C ILE A 130 0.49 5.57 -6.67
N ALA A 131 -0.28 6.19 -5.77
CA ALA A 131 -1.72 6.29 -5.95
C ALA A 131 -2.05 7.05 -7.25
N ALA A 132 -1.33 8.14 -7.52
CA ALA A 132 -1.55 8.91 -8.75
C ALA A 132 -1.24 8.06 -9.99
N GLY A 133 -0.16 7.28 -9.93
CA GLY A 133 0.19 6.41 -11.03
C GLY A 133 -0.85 5.33 -11.30
N LEU A 134 -1.47 4.81 -10.24
CA LEU A 134 -2.50 3.80 -10.38
C LEU A 134 -3.78 4.35 -11.02
N ARG A 135 -4.01 5.66 -10.89
CA ARG A 135 -5.20 6.31 -11.45
C ARG A 135 -4.97 6.88 -12.84
N ALA A 136 -3.74 6.91 -13.30
CA ALA A 136 -3.40 7.51 -14.59
C ALA A 136 -3.85 6.66 -15.78
#